data_80ff4147bdec5db7a1023c0cb07768a2
#
_entry.id   80ff4147bdec5db7a1023c0cb07768a2
#
_cell.length_a   1.000
_cell.length_b   1.000
_cell.length_c   1.000
_cell.angle_alpha   90.00
_cell.angle_beta   90.00
_cell.angle_gamma   90.00
#
_symmetry.space_group_name_H-M   'P 1'
#
loop_
_entity.id
_entity.type
_entity.pdbx_description
1 polymer ?
#
loop_
_entity_poly.entity_id
_entity_poly.type
_entity_poly.pdbx_seq_one_letter_code
_entity_poly.pdbx_strand_id
1 'polypeptide(L)'
;MKPPVKSKRRMIGSARFEVQMDVQFLGVTPEGTEIDGTGIVRNLSMRGALMETCALVKTDDHLTLYLAIPNQAELLEIPAVAIRWLVRRHQLGVEFLRLDRHTSRKLMRYLSSIHNAARAQRKAG
;
A
#
# COMPACT_ATOMS: atom_id res chain seq x y z
N MET A 1 9.09 29.58 5.76
CA MET A 1 10.24 28.67 5.78
C MET A 1 9.87 27.34 6.39
N LYS A 2 10.27 26.28 5.76
CA LYS A 2 9.90 24.95 6.23
C LYS A 2 10.93 24.38 7.20
N PRO A 3 10.49 23.85 8.31
CA PRO A 3 11.40 23.19 9.22
C PRO A 3 11.89 21.87 8.66
N PRO A 4 13.16 21.56 8.82
CA PRO A 4 13.70 20.29 8.34
C PRO A 4 13.36 19.10 9.21
N VAL A 5 12.65 19.34 10.29
CA VAL A 5 12.40 18.35 11.34
C VAL A 5 11.62 17.13 10.86
N LYS A 6 10.89 17.28 9.78
CA LYS A 6 10.01 16.20 9.29
C LYS A 6 10.75 15.11 8.55
N SER A 7 12.04 15.30 8.27
CA SER A 7 12.77 14.37 7.42
C SER A 7 12.88 12.96 8.01
N LYS A 8 13.08 12.84 9.31
CA LYS A 8 13.21 11.52 9.95
C LYS A 8 11.93 10.71 9.90
N ARG A 9 10.79 11.35 10.11
CA ARG A 9 9.50 10.69 9.99
C ARG A 9 9.22 10.30 8.55
N ARG A 10 9.65 11.13 7.60
CA ARG A 10 9.45 10.87 6.19
C ARG A 10 10.26 9.67 5.70
N MET A 11 11.35 9.32 6.37
CA MET A 11 12.15 8.17 5.95
C MET A 11 11.36 6.88 6.03
N ILE A 12 10.53 6.70 7.07
CA ILE A 12 9.64 5.55 7.13
C ILE A 12 8.31 5.85 6.42
N GLY A 13 7.75 7.04 6.66
CA GLY A 13 6.44 7.40 6.13
C GLY A 13 6.37 7.48 4.61
N SER A 14 7.47 7.89 3.95
CA SER A 14 7.53 7.96 2.49
C SER A 14 8.35 6.84 1.88
N ALA A 15 9.05 6.04 2.67
CA ALA A 15 9.85 4.95 2.16
C ALA A 15 8.96 3.86 1.60
N ARG A 16 9.41 3.29 0.48
CA ARG A 16 8.74 2.16 -0.15
C ARG A 16 9.48 0.90 0.21
N PHE A 17 8.73 -0.11 0.62
CA PHE A 17 9.29 -1.40 1.00
C PHE A 17 8.84 -2.46 0.02
N GLU A 18 9.77 -3.27 -0.45
CA GLU A 18 9.43 -4.42 -1.26
C GLU A 18 8.76 -5.45 -0.39
N VAL A 19 7.62 -5.94 -0.86
CA VAL A 19 6.84 -6.95 -0.15
C VAL A 19 6.28 -7.93 -1.17
N GLN A 20 5.69 -8.99 -0.66
CA GLN A 20 4.88 -9.89 -1.47
C GLN A 20 3.68 -10.24 -0.61
N MET A 21 2.59 -9.55 -0.86
CA MET A 21 1.43 -9.59 0.02
C MET A 21 0.15 -9.71 -0.80
N ASP A 22 -0.68 -10.67 -0.46
CA ASP A 22 -1.96 -10.82 -1.11
C ASP A 22 -2.86 -9.63 -0.80
N VAL A 23 -3.63 -9.22 -1.79
CA VAL A 23 -4.61 -8.14 -1.64
C VAL A 23 -5.88 -8.51 -2.37
N GLN A 24 -7.00 -8.21 -1.76
CA GLN A 24 -8.31 -8.21 -2.39
C GLN A 24 -8.78 -6.76 -2.45
N PHE A 25 -9.58 -6.43 -3.44
CA PHE A 25 -10.12 -5.08 -3.49
C PHE A 25 -11.51 -5.06 -4.09
N LEU A 26 -12.29 -4.10 -3.62
CA LEU A 26 -13.59 -3.75 -4.15
C LEU A 26 -13.56 -2.26 -4.49
N GLY A 27 -14.35 -1.85 -5.46
CA GLY A 27 -14.36 -0.44 -5.78
C GLY A 27 -15.47 -0.07 -6.72
N VAL A 28 -15.45 1.19 -7.14
CA VAL A 28 -16.39 1.73 -8.13
C VAL A 28 -15.63 2.64 -9.08
N THR A 29 -16.06 2.62 -10.33
CA THR A 29 -15.57 3.59 -11.31
C THR A 29 -16.26 4.93 -11.08
N PRO A 30 -15.74 6.02 -11.69
CA PRO A 30 -16.46 7.31 -11.63
C PRO A 30 -17.88 7.23 -12.17
N GLU A 31 -18.17 6.29 -13.05
CA GLU A 31 -19.52 6.09 -13.62
C GLU A 31 -20.41 5.20 -12.74
N GLY A 32 -19.88 4.71 -11.62
CA GLY A 32 -20.65 3.89 -10.70
C GLY A 32 -20.61 2.38 -10.98
N THR A 33 -19.75 1.92 -11.88
CA THR A 33 -19.60 0.49 -12.16
C THR A 33 -18.78 -0.16 -11.04
N GLU A 34 -19.24 -1.29 -10.55
CA GLU A 34 -18.54 -2.01 -9.50
C GLU A 34 -17.28 -2.70 -10.03
N ILE A 35 -16.23 -2.68 -9.21
CA ILE A 35 -14.96 -3.33 -9.49
C ILE A 35 -14.67 -4.31 -8.37
N ASP A 36 -14.23 -5.51 -8.69
CA ASP A 36 -13.62 -6.39 -7.70
C ASP A 36 -12.41 -7.07 -8.30
N GLY A 37 -11.51 -7.48 -7.43
CA GLY A 37 -10.32 -8.16 -7.91
C GLY A 37 -9.41 -8.60 -6.79
N THR A 38 -8.38 -9.30 -7.21
CA THR A 38 -7.31 -9.73 -6.32
C THR A 38 -5.98 -9.42 -6.98
N GLY A 39 -4.93 -9.39 -6.18
CA GLY A 39 -3.60 -9.15 -6.70
C GLY A 39 -2.54 -9.39 -5.66
N ILE A 40 -1.34 -8.97 -5.99
CA ILE A 40 -0.19 -9.05 -5.10
C ILE A 40 0.42 -7.66 -4.97
N VAL A 41 0.55 -7.19 -3.74
CA VAL A 41 1.26 -5.94 -3.46
C VAL A 41 2.75 -6.21 -3.56
N ARG A 42 3.44 -5.43 -4.37
CA ARG A 42 4.89 -5.55 -4.59
C ARG A 42 5.68 -4.48 -3.84
N ASN A 43 5.12 -3.30 -3.71
CA ASN A 43 5.72 -2.22 -2.94
C ASN A 43 4.66 -1.60 -2.06
N LEU A 44 5.04 -1.23 -0.86
CA LEU A 44 4.12 -0.70 0.13
C LEU A 44 4.79 0.44 0.89
N SER A 45 4.04 1.51 1.10
CA SER A 45 4.46 2.64 1.93
C SER A 45 3.28 3.11 2.75
N MET A 46 3.49 4.14 3.56
CA MET A 46 2.37 4.76 4.29
C MET A 46 1.44 5.55 3.39
N ARG A 47 1.83 5.81 2.15
CA ARG A 47 1.04 6.63 1.22
C ARG A 47 0.33 5.85 0.14
N GLY A 48 0.80 4.67 -0.16
CA GLY A 48 0.21 3.91 -1.24
C GLY A 48 0.92 2.60 -1.49
N ALA A 49 0.59 1.99 -2.61
CA ALA A 49 1.10 0.67 -2.95
C ALA A 49 1.22 0.51 -4.46
N LEU A 50 2.12 -0.37 -4.86
CA LEU A 50 2.20 -0.88 -6.22
C LEU A 50 1.75 -2.33 -6.18
N MET A 51 0.75 -2.65 -6.98
CA MET A 51 0.14 -3.98 -7.01
C MET A 51 0.25 -4.59 -8.40
N GLU A 52 0.31 -5.90 -8.46
CA GLU A 52 0.13 -6.64 -9.69
C GLU A 52 -1.25 -7.26 -9.67
N THR A 53 -2.02 -7.02 -10.73
CA THR A 53 -3.38 -7.54 -10.83
C THR A 53 -3.79 -7.65 -12.29
N CYS A 54 -4.66 -8.62 -12.58
CA CYS A 54 -5.27 -8.76 -13.90
C CYS A 54 -6.62 -8.05 -14.00
N ALA A 55 -7.11 -7.47 -12.91
CA ALA A 55 -8.37 -6.74 -12.94
C ALA A 55 -8.21 -5.44 -13.74
N LEU A 56 -9.27 -5.07 -14.44
CA LEU A 56 -9.27 -3.82 -15.19
C LEU A 56 -9.61 -2.67 -14.26
N VAL A 57 -8.60 -1.90 -13.93
CA VAL A 57 -8.74 -0.72 -13.07
C VAL A 57 -8.12 0.45 -13.81
N LYS A 58 -8.80 1.57 -13.82
CA LYS A 58 -8.33 2.77 -14.50
C LYS A 58 -7.98 3.84 -13.49
N THR A 59 -7.20 4.80 -13.93
CA THR A 59 -6.89 5.98 -13.13
C THR A 59 -8.19 6.63 -12.64
N ASP A 60 -8.19 7.05 -11.39
CA ASP A 60 -9.32 7.67 -10.68
C ASP A 60 -10.39 6.69 -10.21
N ASP A 61 -10.25 5.40 -10.46
CA ASP A 61 -11.15 4.44 -9.83
C ASP A 61 -10.89 4.40 -8.32
N HIS A 62 -11.95 4.37 -7.55
CA HIS A 62 -11.87 4.30 -6.09
C HIS A 62 -11.95 2.86 -5.63
N LEU A 63 -11.02 2.47 -4.80
CA LEU A 63 -10.89 1.10 -4.32
C LEU A 63 -10.86 1.06 -2.80
N THR A 64 -11.35 -0.02 -2.24
CA THR A 64 -11.05 -0.39 -0.87
C THR A 64 -10.17 -1.62 -0.92
N LEU A 65 -8.98 -1.51 -0.36
CA LEU A 65 -8.00 -2.59 -0.35
C LEU A 65 -8.13 -3.38 0.94
N TYR A 66 -7.98 -4.68 0.84
CA TYR A 66 -7.94 -5.58 1.99
C TYR A 66 -6.59 -6.30 1.94
N LEU A 67 -5.65 -5.82 2.75
CA LEU A 67 -4.27 -6.30 2.76
C LEU A 67 -4.10 -7.43 3.76
N ALA A 68 -3.49 -8.51 3.31
CA ALA A 68 -3.19 -9.67 4.16
C ALA A 68 -1.82 -9.49 4.80
N ILE A 69 -1.74 -8.69 5.84
CA ILE A 69 -0.47 -8.43 6.52
C ILE A 69 -0.05 -9.69 7.28
N PRO A 70 1.21 -10.13 7.11
CA PRO A 70 1.69 -11.34 7.79
C PRO A 70 1.51 -11.29 9.30
N ASN A 71 1.12 -12.43 9.86
CA ASN A 71 0.95 -12.61 11.31
C ASN A 71 -0.22 -11.82 11.91
N GLN A 72 -1.14 -11.39 11.06
CA GLN A 72 -2.38 -10.76 11.52
C GLN A 72 -3.57 -11.56 11.03
N ALA A 73 -4.52 -11.80 11.93
CA ALA A 73 -5.70 -12.59 11.61
C ALA A 73 -6.68 -11.82 10.72
N GLU A 74 -6.74 -10.52 10.88
CA GLU A 74 -7.67 -9.69 10.14
C GLU A 74 -6.99 -8.99 8.97
N LEU A 75 -7.74 -8.83 7.87
CA LEU A 75 -7.28 -8.03 6.74
C LEU A 75 -7.29 -6.56 7.12
N LEU A 76 -6.31 -5.82 6.62
CA LEU A 76 -6.23 -4.39 6.86
C LEU A 76 -6.97 -3.67 5.73
N GLU A 77 -8.02 -2.96 6.09
CA GLU A 77 -8.88 -2.28 5.12
C GLU A 77 -8.41 -0.85 4.89
N ILE A 78 -8.11 -0.50 3.64
CA ILE A 78 -7.59 0.82 3.30
C ILE A 78 -8.31 1.38 2.08
N PRO A 79 -8.93 2.56 2.18
CA PRO A 79 -9.47 3.24 1.01
C PRO A 79 -8.35 3.83 0.17
N ALA A 80 -8.48 3.70 -1.14
CA ALA A 80 -7.44 4.12 -2.06
C ALA A 80 -8.04 4.61 -3.38
N VAL A 81 -7.23 5.30 -4.16
CA VAL A 81 -7.59 5.69 -5.51
C VAL A 81 -6.49 5.25 -6.46
N ALA A 82 -6.89 4.74 -7.61
CA ALA A 82 -5.95 4.32 -8.64
C ALA A 82 -5.33 5.56 -9.28
N ILE A 83 -4.02 5.65 -9.29
CA ILE A 83 -3.32 6.79 -9.84
C ILE A 83 -2.52 6.45 -11.09
N ARG A 84 -2.24 5.17 -11.31
CA ARG A 84 -1.41 4.77 -12.44
C ARG A 84 -1.67 3.31 -12.79
N TRP A 85 -1.88 3.04 -14.06
CA TRP A 85 -2.04 1.68 -14.56
C TRP A 85 -1.04 1.43 -15.68
N LEU A 86 -0.21 0.39 -15.50
CA LEU A 86 0.77 -0.04 -16.49
C LEU A 86 0.32 -1.37 -17.08
N VAL A 87 -0.40 -1.28 -18.20
CA VAL A 87 -1.05 -2.44 -18.82
C VAL A 87 -0.07 -3.57 -19.12
N ARG A 88 1.10 -3.24 -19.67
CA ARG A 88 2.08 -4.25 -20.08
C ARG A 88 2.59 -5.09 -18.92
N ARG A 89 2.62 -4.52 -17.71
CA ARG A 89 3.15 -5.19 -16.53
C ARG A 89 2.07 -5.63 -15.59
N HIS A 90 0.80 -5.38 -15.92
CA HIS A 90 -0.31 -5.63 -15.02
C HIS A 90 -0.09 -4.99 -13.65
N GLN A 91 0.50 -3.81 -13.65
CA GLN A 91 0.82 -3.10 -12.42
C GLN A 91 -0.10 -1.91 -12.23
N LEU A 92 -0.55 -1.74 -10.99
CA LEU A 92 -1.44 -0.67 -10.60
C LEU A 92 -0.84 0.06 -9.42
N GLY A 93 -0.60 1.36 -9.59
CA GLY A 93 -0.23 2.23 -8.49
C GLY A 93 -1.45 2.82 -7.87
N VAL A 94 -1.54 2.77 -6.54
CA VAL A 94 -2.66 3.34 -5.81
C VAL A 94 -2.14 4.28 -4.74
N GLU A 95 -2.92 5.31 -4.45
CA GLU A 95 -2.66 6.23 -3.36
C GLU A 95 -3.71 6.01 -2.28
N PHE A 96 -3.28 5.88 -1.03
CA PHE A 96 -4.20 5.75 0.08
C PHE A 96 -4.89 7.08 0.32
N LEU A 97 -6.20 7.05 0.51
CA LEU A 97 -6.97 8.27 0.68
C LEU A 97 -6.94 8.77 2.12
N ARG A 98 -7.34 7.91 3.04
CA ARG A 98 -7.39 8.31 4.44
C ARG A 98 -7.16 7.08 5.28
N LEU A 99 -6.17 7.16 6.14
CA LEU A 99 -5.91 6.11 7.11
C LEU A 99 -6.43 6.58 8.46
N ASP A 100 -7.31 5.80 9.07
CA ASP A 100 -7.65 6.09 10.46
C ASP A 100 -6.47 5.74 11.35
N ARG A 101 -6.56 6.15 12.62
CA ARG A 101 -5.45 5.98 13.55
C ARG A 101 -5.07 4.52 13.74
N HIS A 102 -6.07 3.65 13.83
CA HIS A 102 -5.84 2.22 14.05
C HIS A 102 -5.14 1.59 12.84
N THR A 103 -5.64 1.83 11.65
CA THR A 103 -5.04 1.33 10.41
C THR A 103 -3.64 1.87 10.20
N SER A 104 -3.46 3.16 10.45
CA SER A 104 -2.16 3.81 10.33
C SER A 104 -1.13 3.18 11.26
N ARG A 105 -1.52 2.89 12.50
CA ARG A 105 -0.62 2.24 13.47
C ARG A 105 -0.22 0.84 13.04
N LYS A 106 -1.18 0.06 12.56
CA LYS A 106 -0.89 -1.30 12.11
C LYS A 106 0.04 -1.30 10.92
N LEU A 107 -0.21 -0.43 9.96
CA LEU A 107 0.63 -0.32 8.77
C LEU A 107 2.04 0.15 9.16
N MET A 108 2.14 1.18 9.99
CA MET A 108 3.44 1.68 10.43
C MET A 108 4.22 0.61 11.18
N ARG A 109 3.57 -0.15 12.04
CA ARG A 109 4.22 -1.21 12.79
C ARG A 109 4.79 -2.28 11.87
N TYR A 110 4.02 -2.65 10.85
CA TYR A 110 4.49 -3.64 9.88
C TYR A 110 5.68 -3.12 9.09
N LEU A 111 5.61 -1.89 8.56
CA LEU A 111 6.70 -1.31 7.79
C LEU A 111 7.95 -1.13 8.65
N SER A 112 7.78 -0.73 9.91
CA SER A 112 8.90 -0.62 10.84
C SER A 112 9.56 -1.97 11.08
N SER A 113 8.77 -3.04 11.15
CA SER A 113 9.33 -4.38 11.34
C SER A 113 10.19 -4.80 10.15
N ILE A 114 9.78 -4.47 8.93
CA ILE A 114 10.58 -4.75 7.73
C ILE A 114 11.86 -3.94 7.77
N HIS A 115 11.78 -2.67 8.09
CA HIS A 115 12.92 -1.78 8.17
C HIS A 115 13.93 -2.28 9.19
N ASN A 116 13.47 -2.67 10.37
CA ASN A 116 14.33 -3.16 11.43
C ASN A 116 14.97 -4.50 11.07
N ALA A 117 14.25 -5.39 10.42
CA ALA A 117 14.78 -6.66 9.97
C ALA A 117 15.91 -6.46 8.94
N ALA A 118 15.72 -5.54 8.02
CA ALA A 118 16.74 -5.23 7.02
C ALA A 118 17.99 -4.65 7.67
N ARG A 119 17.83 -3.80 8.68
CA ARG A 119 18.96 -3.25 9.44
C ARG A 119 19.71 -4.34 10.20
N ALA A 120 18.98 -5.25 10.82
CA ALA A 120 19.58 -6.34 11.56
C ALA A 120 20.42 -7.24 10.64
N GLN A 121 19.92 -7.52 9.44
CA GLN A 121 20.66 -8.32 8.47
C GLN A 121 21.93 -7.64 8.03
N ARG A 122 21.91 -6.33 7.82
CA ARG A 122 23.12 -5.60 7.45
C ARG A 122 24.16 -5.62 8.55
N LYS A 123 23.72 -5.53 9.80
CA LYS A 123 24.66 -5.58 10.93
C LYS A 123 25.24 -6.97 11.12
N ALA A 124 24.45 -8.00 10.85
CA ALA A 124 24.92 -9.38 10.99
C ALA A 124 25.87 -9.81 9.89
N GLY A 125 25.74 -9.18 8.75
CA GLY A 125 26.61 -9.46 7.61
C GLY A 125 27.82 -8.55 7.61
#